data_c3513283b0f834f7548da104a58bfc4b
#
_entry.id   c3513283b0f834f7548da104a58bfc4b
#
_cell.length_a   1.000
_cell.length_b   1.000
_cell.length_c   1.000
_cell.angle_alpha   90.00
_cell.angle_beta   90.00
_cell.angle_gamma   90.00
#
_symmetry.space_group_name_H-M   'P 1'
#
loop_
_entity.id
_entity.type
_entity.pdbx_description
1 polymer ?
#
loop_
_entity_poly.entity_id
_entity_poly.type
_entity_poly.pdbx_seq_one_letter_code
_entity_poly.pdbx_strand_id
1 'polypeptide(L)'
;VAGSHAGDTSATLWTTLTPYRDLPRVIDPPSGWVQNANSPPWFTTYPAVLNPTSYSASLAPQYLTFREQRAISLLMKQRRLSLAQMIADTFSSHLELADRVVPALVTAARRYGTPLARQAAEVLARWDRTADATSRGALLFFAWVQQQHGAIDAGDTGLGLFATRWQASHPLTTPRDLAAPRAAAATLDSAARALRGQGLALDTPWGQVVRLRRGRVDLPASGTYEDPYGSLRSLEFAPDTDGRYRSIGGDSFIAAVRFSSPVQARVLLTYGNATQPGSSHDGDQVRLYAHNQLRTAWLTRAKVQAHLALRETV
;
A
#
# COMPACT_ATOMS: atom_id res chain seq x y z
N VAL A 1 -12.07 -9.79 20.50
CA VAL A 1 -12.61 -11.13 20.27
C VAL A 1 -12.08 -11.59 18.91
N ALA A 2 -11.02 -12.39 18.92
CA ALA A 2 -10.47 -12.95 17.68
C ALA A 2 -11.19 -14.29 17.41
N GLY A 3 -11.84 -14.42 16.27
CA GLY A 3 -12.44 -15.66 15.77
C GLY A 3 -13.84 -15.48 15.19
N SER A 4 -14.27 -16.47 14.45
CA SER A 4 -15.65 -16.55 13.96
C SER A 4 -16.57 -17.02 15.09
N HIS A 5 -17.70 -16.35 15.25
CA HIS A 5 -18.73 -16.70 16.22
C HIS A 5 -20.01 -17.08 15.49
N ALA A 6 -20.79 -18.01 16.08
CA ALA A 6 -22.08 -18.38 15.56
C ALA A 6 -22.99 -17.15 15.49
N GLY A 7 -23.58 -16.85 14.32
CA GLY A 7 -24.45 -15.71 14.10
C GLY A 7 -25.94 -16.02 14.29
N ASP A 8 -26.27 -17.25 14.61
CA ASP A 8 -27.63 -17.81 14.76
C ASP A 8 -28.08 -17.93 16.23
N THR A 9 -27.36 -17.34 17.17
CA THR A 9 -27.63 -17.39 18.61
C THR A 9 -27.69 -15.98 19.22
N SER A 10 -28.62 -15.80 20.18
CA SER A 10 -28.72 -14.54 20.94
C SER A 10 -27.48 -14.22 21.80
N ALA A 11 -26.65 -15.21 22.10
CA ALA A 11 -25.43 -15.04 22.89
C ALA A 11 -24.38 -14.18 22.21
N THR A 12 -24.42 -14.06 20.88
CA THR A 12 -23.51 -13.24 20.06
C THR A 12 -24.17 -11.97 19.51
N LEU A 13 -25.41 -11.70 19.89
CA LEU A 13 -26.13 -10.51 19.46
C LEU A 13 -25.56 -9.25 20.11
N TRP A 14 -25.22 -8.28 19.30
CA TRP A 14 -24.81 -6.95 19.78
C TRP A 14 -26.04 -6.16 20.19
N THR A 15 -26.22 -5.97 21.49
CA THR A 15 -27.40 -5.30 22.06
C THR A 15 -27.13 -3.87 22.51
N THR A 16 -25.86 -3.45 22.56
CA THR A 16 -25.47 -2.11 23.03
C THR A 16 -24.40 -1.51 22.11
N LEU A 17 -24.46 -0.18 21.95
CA LEU A 17 -23.43 0.60 21.27
C LEU A 17 -22.52 1.26 22.32
N THR A 18 -21.23 1.26 22.06
CA THR A 18 -20.28 2.03 22.87
C THR A 18 -20.63 3.52 22.77
N PRO A 19 -20.85 4.24 23.87
CA PRO A 19 -21.11 5.67 23.84
C PRO A 19 -19.98 6.42 23.12
N TYR A 20 -20.33 7.44 22.34
CA TYR A 20 -19.34 8.24 21.57
C TYR A 20 -18.20 8.79 22.44
N ARG A 21 -18.51 9.21 23.68
CA ARG A 21 -17.52 9.73 24.63
C ARG A 21 -16.44 8.71 25.02
N ASP A 22 -16.76 7.42 24.92
CA ASP A 22 -15.89 6.31 25.33
C ASP A 22 -15.08 5.74 24.15
N LEU A 23 -15.27 6.31 22.93
CA LEU A 23 -14.50 5.96 21.76
C LEU A 23 -13.16 6.73 21.69
N PRO A 24 -12.10 6.15 21.15
CA PRO A 24 -10.81 6.86 20.94
C PRO A 24 -11.03 8.11 20.06
N ARG A 25 -10.47 9.23 20.49
CA ARG A 25 -10.56 10.51 19.79
C ARG A 25 -9.24 11.25 19.86
N VAL A 26 -8.82 11.82 18.74
CA VAL A 26 -7.69 12.74 18.66
C VAL A 26 -8.16 14.02 17.99
N ILE A 27 -7.99 15.15 18.69
CA ILE A 27 -8.34 16.49 18.23
C ILE A 27 -7.12 17.38 18.45
N ASP A 28 -6.71 18.10 17.40
CA ASP A 28 -5.59 19.05 17.42
C ASP A 28 -4.30 18.49 18.08
N PRO A 29 -3.79 17.35 17.60
CA PRO A 29 -2.60 16.77 18.22
C PRO A 29 -1.38 17.68 18.04
N PRO A 30 -0.41 17.65 18.99
CA PRO A 30 0.81 18.47 18.91
C PRO A 30 1.64 18.24 17.64
N SER A 31 1.52 17.09 17.01
CA SER A 31 2.15 16.76 15.72
C SER A 31 1.64 17.63 14.56
N GLY A 32 0.42 18.19 14.69
CA GLY A 32 -0.25 18.96 13.64
C GLY A 32 -0.85 18.12 12.51
N TRP A 33 -0.93 16.80 12.65
CA TRP A 33 -1.50 15.91 11.66
C TRP A 33 -2.17 14.68 12.29
N VAL A 34 -3.09 14.11 11.54
CA VAL A 34 -3.70 12.80 11.80
C VAL A 34 -3.64 11.97 10.51
N GLN A 35 -3.55 10.65 10.64
CA GLN A 35 -3.58 9.71 9.53
C GLN A 35 -4.40 8.47 9.86
N ASN A 36 -4.85 7.77 8.84
CA ASN A 36 -5.41 6.44 8.94
C ASN A 36 -5.08 5.65 7.67
N ALA A 37 -4.53 4.46 7.83
CA ALA A 37 -4.25 3.50 6.78
C ALA A 37 -5.02 2.19 7.02
N ASN A 38 -6.30 2.28 7.40
CA ASN A 38 -7.19 1.18 7.80
C ASN A 38 -6.73 0.43 9.08
N SER A 39 -5.89 1.04 9.86
CA SER A 39 -5.23 0.45 11.02
C SER A 39 -5.93 0.85 12.33
N PRO A 40 -5.59 0.17 13.45
CA PRO A 40 -6.05 0.55 14.78
C PRO A 40 -5.75 2.01 15.13
N PRO A 41 -6.56 2.68 15.97
CA PRO A 41 -6.48 4.13 16.16
C PRO A 41 -5.26 4.60 16.97
N TRP A 42 -4.46 3.68 17.50
CA TRP A 42 -3.43 3.98 18.50
C TRP A 42 -2.31 4.89 17.98
N PHE A 43 -2.05 4.83 16.67
CA PHE A 43 -1.00 5.61 15.99
C PHE A 43 -1.58 6.57 14.92
N THR A 44 -2.80 7.02 15.12
CA THR A 44 -3.44 8.01 14.25
C THR A 44 -2.63 9.32 14.16
N THR A 45 -1.78 9.57 15.15
CA THR A 45 -0.73 10.61 15.17
C THR A 45 0.54 10.07 15.83
N TYR A 46 1.67 10.75 15.63
CA TYR A 46 2.92 10.34 16.27
C TYR A 46 3.72 11.58 16.77
N PRO A 47 4.26 11.57 18.00
CA PRO A 47 4.14 10.53 19.02
C PRO A 47 2.69 10.18 19.37
N ALA A 48 2.44 8.90 19.75
CA ALA A 48 1.11 8.43 20.07
C ALA A 48 0.53 9.18 21.29
N VAL A 49 -0.72 9.64 21.17
CA VAL A 49 -1.44 10.36 22.25
C VAL A 49 -2.55 9.52 22.87
N LEU A 50 -2.93 8.41 22.21
CA LEU A 50 -3.90 7.45 22.73
C LEU A 50 -3.18 6.33 23.48
N ASN A 51 -3.65 6.03 24.68
CA ASN A 51 -3.17 4.87 25.42
C ASN A 51 -4.15 3.70 25.21
N PRO A 52 -3.75 2.60 24.52
CA PRO A 52 -4.61 1.46 24.26
C PRO A 52 -5.20 0.83 25.53
N THR A 53 -4.46 0.87 26.66
CA THR A 53 -4.91 0.28 27.92
C THR A 53 -6.06 1.02 28.59
N SER A 54 -6.38 2.24 28.11
CA SER A 54 -7.53 3.03 28.58
C SER A 54 -8.85 2.63 27.92
N TYR A 55 -8.81 1.69 26.97
CA TYR A 55 -9.97 1.25 26.20
C TYR A 55 -10.18 -0.26 26.33
N SER A 56 -11.35 -0.74 25.96
CA SER A 56 -11.60 -2.17 25.91
C SER A 56 -10.64 -2.85 24.93
N ALA A 57 -10.04 -3.97 25.34
CA ALA A 57 -9.18 -4.78 24.48
C ALA A 57 -9.89 -5.34 23.24
N SER A 58 -11.24 -5.38 23.26
CA SER A 58 -12.05 -5.79 22.10
C SER A 58 -12.22 -4.69 21.05
N LEU A 59 -11.81 -3.44 21.35
CA LEU A 59 -12.03 -2.33 20.43
C LEU A 59 -11.15 -2.42 19.19
N ALA A 60 -9.85 -2.61 19.40
CA ALA A 60 -8.87 -2.78 18.33
C ALA A 60 -7.58 -3.43 18.88
N PRO A 61 -6.92 -4.29 18.09
CA PRO A 61 -5.63 -4.87 18.47
C PRO A 61 -4.54 -3.80 18.55
N GLN A 62 -3.44 -4.12 19.21
CA GLN A 62 -2.26 -3.24 19.32
C GLN A 62 -1.20 -3.69 18.33
N TYR A 63 -1.20 -3.13 17.15
CA TYR A 63 -0.16 -3.28 16.14
C TYR A 63 -0.12 -2.05 15.22
N LEU A 64 0.91 -1.99 14.38
CA LEU A 64 1.09 -0.97 13.37
C LEU A 64 1.50 -1.65 12.06
N THR A 65 0.68 -1.51 11.03
CA THR A 65 0.97 -2.10 9.72
C THR A 65 2.15 -1.40 9.04
N PHE A 66 2.76 -2.05 8.04
CA PHE A 66 3.84 -1.42 7.28
C PHE A 66 3.35 -0.19 6.50
N ARG A 67 2.12 -0.23 5.98
CA ARG A 67 1.54 0.92 5.28
C ARG A 67 1.38 2.13 6.21
N GLU A 68 0.94 1.90 7.44
CA GLU A 68 0.82 2.93 8.46
C GLU A 68 2.20 3.45 8.90
N GLN A 69 3.18 2.57 9.10
CA GLN A 69 4.57 2.97 9.37
C GLN A 69 5.12 3.87 8.27
N ARG A 70 4.83 3.54 7.00
CA ARG A 70 5.20 4.37 5.84
C ARG A 70 4.51 5.73 5.87
N ALA A 71 3.20 5.79 6.12
CA ALA A 71 2.44 7.04 6.20
C ALA A 71 2.99 7.97 7.31
N ILE A 72 3.19 7.43 8.51
CA ILE A 72 3.78 8.18 9.64
C ILE A 72 5.18 8.67 9.28
N SER A 73 6.03 7.82 8.71
CA SER A 73 7.40 8.18 8.34
C SER A 73 7.46 9.33 7.33
N LEU A 74 6.52 9.40 6.39
CA LEU A 74 6.42 10.49 5.43
C LEU A 74 5.96 11.79 6.10
N LEU A 75 4.94 11.73 6.96
CA LEU A 75 4.42 12.89 7.68
C LEU A 75 5.45 13.48 8.66
N MET A 76 6.24 12.62 9.32
CA MET A 76 7.29 13.07 10.25
C MET A 76 8.46 13.78 9.56
N LYS A 77 8.74 13.49 8.29
CA LYS A 77 9.84 14.10 7.53
C LYS A 77 9.61 15.57 7.21
N GLN A 78 8.38 16.05 7.30
CA GLN A 78 8.00 17.36 6.76
C GLN A 78 7.26 18.20 7.80
N ARG A 79 7.76 19.41 8.03
CA ARG A 79 7.08 20.40 8.88
C ARG A 79 5.89 21.08 8.18
N ARG A 80 5.91 21.14 6.86
CA ARG A 80 4.85 21.74 6.03
C ARG A 80 4.73 20.95 4.74
N LEU A 81 3.54 20.49 4.45
CA LEU A 81 3.22 19.80 3.20
C LEU A 81 2.63 20.78 2.18
N SER A 82 3.22 20.86 1.01
CA SER A 82 2.55 21.44 -0.16
C SER A 82 1.53 20.47 -0.73
N LEU A 83 0.56 20.99 -1.50
CA LEU A 83 -0.41 20.13 -2.20
C LEU A 83 0.30 19.14 -3.16
N ALA A 84 1.35 19.60 -3.83
CA ALA A 84 2.14 18.74 -4.73
C ALA A 84 2.85 17.62 -3.97
N GLN A 85 3.42 17.91 -2.80
CA GLN A 85 4.07 16.90 -1.97
C GLN A 85 3.06 15.89 -1.41
N MET A 86 1.88 16.34 -0.96
CA MET A 86 0.82 15.45 -0.49
C MET A 86 0.39 14.48 -1.60
N ILE A 87 0.25 14.97 -2.83
CA ILE A 87 -0.06 14.11 -4.00
C ILE A 87 1.06 13.11 -4.24
N ALA A 88 2.31 13.54 -4.22
CA ALA A 88 3.46 12.65 -4.41
C ALA A 88 3.53 11.56 -3.33
N ASP A 89 3.30 11.92 -2.07
CA ASP A 89 3.30 10.98 -0.95
C ASP A 89 2.13 9.96 -1.06
N THR A 90 0.94 10.40 -1.51
CA THR A 90 -0.21 9.52 -1.76
C THR A 90 0.10 8.46 -2.82
N PHE A 91 0.86 8.82 -3.85
CA PHE A 91 1.30 7.89 -4.90
C PHE A 91 2.61 7.15 -4.57
N SER A 92 3.08 7.17 -3.34
CA SER A 92 4.29 6.44 -2.96
C SER A 92 4.12 4.94 -3.14
N SER A 93 4.88 4.37 -4.06
CA SER A 93 4.98 2.92 -4.33
C SER A 93 6.10 2.25 -3.55
N HIS A 94 6.72 2.94 -2.61
CA HIS A 94 7.78 2.39 -1.77
C HIS A 94 7.24 1.28 -0.87
N LEU A 95 8.00 0.20 -0.76
CA LEU A 95 7.63 -1.00 -0.01
C LEU A 95 8.34 -1.02 1.35
N GLU A 96 7.63 -0.68 2.41
CA GLU A 96 8.19 -0.65 3.77
C GLU A 96 8.68 -2.05 4.21
N LEU A 97 8.02 -3.13 3.79
CA LEU A 97 8.49 -4.50 4.00
C LEU A 97 9.89 -4.72 3.43
N ALA A 98 10.18 -4.16 2.25
CA ALA A 98 11.50 -4.31 1.64
C ALA A 98 12.61 -3.68 2.49
N ASP A 99 12.34 -2.56 3.15
CA ASP A 99 13.29 -1.95 4.08
C ASP A 99 13.61 -2.87 5.28
N ARG A 100 12.63 -3.67 5.71
CA ARG A 100 12.77 -4.57 6.85
C ARG A 100 13.56 -5.83 6.53
N VAL A 101 13.47 -6.35 5.31
CA VAL A 101 13.99 -7.70 5.01
C VAL A 101 15.10 -7.72 3.96
N VAL A 102 15.14 -6.80 2.99
CA VAL A 102 16.08 -6.87 1.88
C VAL A 102 17.55 -6.86 2.32
N PRO A 103 18.00 -6.02 3.28
CA PRO A 103 19.39 -6.04 3.73
C PRO A 103 19.82 -7.42 4.29
N ALA A 104 18.96 -8.01 5.12
CA ALA A 104 19.21 -9.33 5.72
C ALA A 104 19.11 -10.44 4.66
N LEU A 105 18.17 -10.35 3.72
CA LEU A 105 17.99 -11.31 2.61
C LEU A 105 19.22 -11.32 1.68
N VAL A 106 19.72 -10.15 1.31
CA VAL A 106 20.95 -10.02 0.50
C VAL A 106 22.14 -10.66 1.21
N THR A 107 22.31 -10.37 2.50
CA THR A 107 23.37 -10.96 3.32
C THR A 107 23.24 -12.48 3.41
N ALA A 108 22.02 -12.98 3.64
CA ALA A 108 21.74 -14.41 3.70
C ALA A 108 22.01 -15.12 2.36
N ALA A 109 21.58 -14.54 1.24
CA ALA A 109 21.80 -15.11 -0.08
C ALA A 109 23.28 -15.13 -0.48
N ARG A 110 24.05 -14.09 -0.14
CA ARG A 110 25.49 -14.08 -0.35
C ARG A 110 26.21 -15.19 0.45
N ARG A 111 25.75 -15.44 1.66
CA ARG A 111 26.38 -16.43 2.56
C ARG A 111 25.93 -17.88 2.28
N TYR A 112 24.66 -18.11 2.02
CA TYR A 112 24.05 -19.45 1.98
C TYR A 112 23.47 -19.81 0.62
N GLY A 113 23.34 -18.82 -0.29
CA GLY A 113 22.63 -19.00 -1.55
C GLY A 113 23.45 -19.73 -2.61
N THR A 114 22.74 -20.31 -3.56
CA THR A 114 23.30 -20.82 -4.84
C THR A 114 23.87 -19.67 -5.68
N PRO A 115 24.57 -19.94 -6.76
CA PRO A 115 24.99 -18.89 -7.71
C PRO A 115 23.80 -18.04 -8.22
N LEU A 116 22.62 -18.65 -8.43
CA LEU A 116 21.43 -17.95 -8.87
C LEU A 116 20.85 -17.04 -7.78
N ALA A 117 20.77 -17.54 -6.53
CA ALA A 117 20.33 -16.73 -5.40
C ALA A 117 21.26 -15.53 -5.17
N ARG A 118 22.57 -15.68 -5.37
CA ARG A 118 23.53 -14.55 -5.29
C ARG A 118 23.29 -13.52 -6.40
N GLN A 119 23.03 -13.96 -7.64
CA GLN A 119 22.66 -13.04 -8.73
C GLN A 119 21.36 -12.29 -8.41
N ALA A 120 20.36 -12.98 -7.87
CA ALA A 120 19.11 -12.38 -7.41
C ALA A 120 19.36 -11.35 -6.28
N ALA A 121 20.21 -11.66 -5.33
CA ALA A 121 20.62 -10.75 -4.25
C ALA A 121 21.26 -9.47 -4.77
N GLU A 122 22.10 -9.55 -5.84
CA GLU A 122 22.69 -8.36 -6.46
C GLU A 122 21.65 -7.48 -7.15
N VAL A 123 20.57 -8.05 -7.69
CA VAL A 123 19.43 -7.26 -8.20
C VAL A 123 18.74 -6.52 -7.03
N LEU A 124 18.42 -7.24 -5.95
CA LEU A 124 17.77 -6.64 -4.78
C LEU A 124 18.66 -5.62 -4.06
N ALA A 125 19.98 -5.80 -4.06
CA ALA A 125 20.92 -4.86 -3.45
C ALA A 125 20.94 -3.49 -4.15
N ARG A 126 20.66 -3.46 -5.46
CA ARG A 126 20.62 -2.23 -6.27
C ARG A 126 19.21 -1.66 -6.44
N TRP A 127 18.20 -2.40 -5.99
CA TRP A 127 16.81 -2.02 -6.15
C TRP A 127 16.42 -0.85 -5.20
N ASP A 128 15.67 0.10 -5.73
CA ASP A 128 15.18 1.30 -5.02
C ASP A 128 14.05 1.03 -4.03
N ARG A 129 13.64 -0.23 -3.88
CA ARG A 129 12.55 -0.71 -3.01
C ARG A 129 11.19 -0.09 -3.32
N THR A 130 10.98 0.29 -4.56
CA THR A 130 9.70 0.77 -5.06
C THR A 130 9.04 -0.27 -5.98
N ALA A 131 7.71 -0.21 -6.12
CA ALA A 131 6.98 -0.91 -7.16
C ALA A 131 6.56 0.07 -8.26
N ASP A 132 7.47 0.96 -8.66
CA ASP A 132 7.25 1.83 -9.81
C ASP A 132 7.33 1.05 -11.12
N ALA A 133 6.64 1.53 -12.15
CA ALA A 133 6.59 0.86 -13.45
C ALA A 133 7.97 0.54 -14.03
N THR A 134 8.97 1.36 -13.76
CA THR A 134 10.36 1.19 -14.22
C THR A 134 11.27 0.46 -13.24
N SER A 135 10.77 0.16 -12.04
CA SER A 135 11.56 -0.45 -10.96
C SER A 135 12.05 -1.84 -11.34
N ARG A 136 13.34 -2.09 -11.11
CA ARG A 136 14.05 -3.33 -11.45
C ARG A 136 14.46 -4.06 -10.18
N GLY A 137 13.61 -4.95 -9.70
CA GLY A 137 13.77 -5.70 -8.45
C GLY A 137 12.43 -5.96 -7.78
N ALA A 138 11.42 -5.12 -8.02
CA ALA A 138 10.09 -5.27 -7.46
C ALA A 138 9.44 -6.63 -7.81
N LEU A 139 9.56 -7.06 -9.07
CA LEU A 139 8.99 -8.33 -9.52
C LEU A 139 9.67 -9.53 -8.82
N LEU A 140 11.00 -9.50 -8.69
CA LEU A 140 11.74 -10.52 -7.96
C LEU A 140 11.36 -10.54 -6.47
N PHE A 141 11.26 -9.38 -5.85
CA PHE A 141 10.83 -9.26 -4.46
C PHE A 141 9.40 -9.77 -4.27
N PHE A 142 8.48 -9.40 -5.15
CA PHE A 142 7.11 -9.90 -5.15
C PHE A 142 7.07 -11.43 -5.25
N ALA A 143 7.82 -12.02 -6.20
CA ALA A 143 7.90 -13.47 -6.36
C ALA A 143 8.47 -14.17 -5.11
N TRP A 144 9.43 -13.53 -4.41
CA TRP A 144 9.96 -14.02 -3.15
C TRP A 144 8.91 -13.96 -2.03
N VAL A 145 8.21 -12.84 -1.89
CA VAL A 145 7.16 -12.63 -0.87
C VAL A 145 6.02 -13.65 -1.05
N GLN A 146 5.58 -13.88 -2.28
CA GLN A 146 4.51 -14.85 -2.58
C GLN A 146 4.84 -16.29 -2.13
N GLN A 147 6.10 -16.62 -1.96
CA GLN A 147 6.54 -17.93 -1.48
C GLN A 147 6.69 -18.01 0.05
N GLN A 148 6.43 -16.91 0.77
CA GLN A 148 6.49 -16.87 2.23
C GLN A 148 5.18 -17.33 2.88
N HIS A 149 4.49 -18.31 2.34
CA HIS A 149 3.18 -18.86 2.74
C HIS A 149 2.76 -18.58 4.20
N GLY A 150 1.83 -17.64 4.42
CA GLY A 150 1.29 -17.31 5.74
C GLY A 150 2.25 -16.62 6.70
N ALA A 151 3.52 -16.43 6.32
CA ALA A 151 4.52 -15.79 7.17
C ALA A 151 4.37 -14.25 7.23
N ILE A 152 3.53 -13.68 6.36
CA ILE A 152 3.26 -12.24 6.28
C ILE A 152 1.74 -12.08 6.28
N ASP A 153 1.13 -12.07 7.45
CA ASP A 153 -0.29 -11.77 7.59
C ASP A 153 -0.48 -10.27 7.89
N ALA A 154 -1.54 -9.68 7.33
CA ALA A 154 -1.85 -8.26 7.41
C ALA A 154 -2.10 -7.73 8.83
N GLY A 155 -2.38 -8.61 9.78
CA GLY A 155 -2.62 -8.25 11.18
C GLY A 155 -1.52 -8.70 12.13
N ASP A 156 -0.71 -9.66 11.72
CA ASP A 156 0.38 -10.21 12.53
C ASP A 156 1.69 -9.96 11.81
N THR A 157 2.25 -8.81 12.08
CA THR A 157 3.49 -8.30 11.54
C THR A 157 4.68 -9.23 11.81
N GLY A 158 4.61 -10.48 11.33
CA GLY A 158 5.77 -11.33 11.24
C GLY A 158 5.78 -12.62 12.00
N LEU A 159 4.68 -13.34 12.12
CA LEU A 159 4.75 -14.75 12.53
C LEU A 159 5.61 -15.52 11.50
N GLY A 160 6.81 -15.88 11.93
CA GLY A 160 7.73 -16.74 11.19
C GLY A 160 8.73 -16.06 10.27
N LEU A 161 8.50 -14.85 9.75
CA LEU A 161 9.44 -14.18 8.86
C LEU A 161 10.53 -13.40 9.62
N PHE A 162 10.14 -12.71 10.70
CA PHE A 162 11.00 -11.76 11.40
C PHE A 162 11.64 -12.33 12.67
N ALA A 163 12.94 -12.09 12.83
CA ALA A 163 13.65 -12.40 14.06
C ALA A 163 13.21 -11.47 15.22
N THR A 164 12.96 -10.21 14.91
CA THR A 164 12.42 -9.24 15.87
C THR A 164 10.97 -8.96 15.49
N ARG A 165 10.04 -9.33 16.38
CA ARG A 165 8.60 -9.03 16.21
C ARG A 165 8.34 -7.55 16.41
N TRP A 166 7.16 -7.09 15.99
CA TRP A 166 6.72 -5.72 16.27
C TRP A 166 6.68 -5.43 17.77
N GLN A 167 7.13 -4.24 18.13
CA GLN A 167 7.22 -3.76 19.51
C GLN A 167 6.65 -2.34 19.62
N ALA A 168 5.73 -2.13 20.57
CA ALA A 168 5.13 -0.82 20.82
C ALA A 168 6.17 0.25 21.26
N SER A 169 7.30 -0.17 21.85
CA SER A 169 8.42 0.71 22.21
C SER A 169 9.24 1.18 21.00
N HIS A 170 9.18 0.44 19.88
CA HIS A 170 9.88 0.73 18.63
C HIS A 170 8.93 0.57 17.43
N PRO A 171 7.80 1.28 17.42
CA PRO A 171 6.69 0.98 16.54
C PRO A 171 6.99 1.22 15.05
N LEU A 172 7.92 2.13 14.75
CA LEU A 172 8.27 2.51 13.36
C LEU A 172 9.51 1.79 12.83
N THR A 173 10.18 0.95 13.63
CA THR A 173 11.43 0.27 13.23
C THR A 173 11.36 -1.24 13.43
N THR A 174 10.26 -1.75 13.91
CA THR A 174 9.96 -3.17 14.06
C THR A 174 8.65 -3.51 13.35
N PRO A 175 8.47 -4.76 12.89
CA PRO A 175 9.38 -5.91 12.95
C PRO A 175 10.58 -5.75 12.02
N ARG A 176 11.62 -6.60 12.18
CA ARG A 176 12.82 -6.54 11.36
C ARG A 176 13.65 -7.82 11.44
N ASP A 177 14.61 -7.93 10.53
CA ASP A 177 15.55 -9.04 10.37
C ASP A 177 14.84 -10.38 10.05
N LEU A 178 15.55 -11.31 9.48
CA LEU A 178 15.00 -12.61 9.10
C LEU A 178 15.18 -13.65 10.20
N ALA A 179 14.10 -14.33 10.59
CA ALA A 179 14.14 -15.42 11.59
C ALA A 179 14.92 -16.64 11.07
N ALA A 180 14.81 -16.95 9.76
CA ALA A 180 15.42 -18.10 9.12
C ALA A 180 16.22 -17.72 7.87
N PRO A 181 17.41 -17.07 8.00
CA PRO A 181 18.17 -16.52 6.86
C PRO A 181 18.51 -17.56 5.79
N ARG A 182 18.86 -18.80 6.17
CA ARG A 182 19.18 -19.87 5.22
C ARG A 182 17.96 -20.28 4.40
N ALA A 183 16.78 -20.41 5.01
CA ALA A 183 15.54 -20.72 4.33
C ALA A 183 15.11 -19.55 3.40
N ALA A 184 15.26 -18.30 3.85
CA ALA A 184 14.97 -17.13 3.05
C ALA A 184 15.86 -17.06 1.77
N ALA A 185 17.13 -17.44 1.88
CA ALA A 185 18.02 -17.53 0.72
C ALA A 185 17.61 -18.65 -0.26
N ALA A 186 17.16 -19.80 0.24
CA ALA A 186 16.62 -20.88 -0.59
C ALA A 186 15.33 -20.46 -1.30
N THR A 187 14.44 -19.75 -0.61
CA THR A 187 13.22 -19.19 -1.21
C THR A 187 13.55 -18.15 -2.29
N LEU A 188 14.63 -17.36 -2.11
CA LEU A 188 15.06 -16.41 -3.15
C LEU A 188 15.56 -17.13 -4.42
N ASP A 189 16.26 -18.27 -4.26
CA ASP A 189 16.66 -19.12 -5.39
C ASP A 189 15.41 -19.66 -6.13
N SER A 190 14.43 -20.14 -5.40
CA SER A 190 13.17 -20.63 -5.95
C SER A 190 12.40 -19.54 -6.71
N ALA A 191 12.30 -18.33 -6.14
CA ALA A 191 11.67 -17.18 -6.80
C ALA A 191 12.41 -16.79 -8.09
N ALA A 192 13.74 -16.78 -8.06
CA ALA A 192 14.56 -16.52 -9.24
C ALA A 192 14.39 -17.57 -10.35
N ARG A 193 14.26 -18.85 -9.99
CA ARG A 193 13.94 -19.93 -10.94
C ARG A 193 12.56 -19.75 -11.54
N ALA A 194 11.56 -19.40 -10.72
CA ALA A 194 10.19 -19.20 -11.19
C ALA A 194 10.12 -18.09 -12.25
N LEU A 195 10.79 -16.95 -12.02
CA LEU A 195 10.84 -15.87 -13.02
C LEU A 195 11.52 -16.31 -14.31
N ARG A 196 12.67 -17.00 -14.23
CA ARG A 196 13.37 -17.52 -15.41
C ARG A 196 12.53 -18.56 -16.16
N GLY A 197 11.80 -19.39 -15.44
CA GLY A 197 10.86 -20.36 -16.02
C GLY A 197 9.73 -19.72 -16.82
N GLN A 198 9.37 -18.49 -16.48
CA GLN A 198 8.44 -17.64 -17.23
C GLN A 198 9.10 -16.84 -18.36
N GLY A 199 10.38 -17.04 -18.63
CA GLY A 199 11.13 -16.28 -19.63
C GLY A 199 11.51 -14.84 -19.20
N LEU A 200 11.42 -14.52 -17.91
CA LEU A 200 11.67 -13.20 -17.37
C LEU A 200 13.11 -13.08 -16.82
N ALA A 201 13.74 -11.93 -17.03
CA ALA A 201 14.98 -11.58 -16.37
C ALA A 201 14.75 -11.25 -14.90
N LEU A 202 15.75 -11.44 -14.03
CA LEU A 202 15.64 -11.14 -12.59
C LEU A 202 15.39 -9.66 -12.32
N ASP A 203 15.82 -8.80 -13.22
CA ASP A 203 15.67 -7.34 -13.18
C ASP A 203 14.60 -6.84 -14.17
N THR A 204 13.68 -7.69 -14.60
CA THR A 204 12.55 -7.26 -15.44
C THR A 204 11.79 -6.12 -14.76
N PRO A 205 11.54 -4.98 -15.47
CA PRO A 205 10.80 -3.86 -14.91
C PRO A 205 9.40 -4.26 -14.46
N TRP A 206 8.96 -3.75 -13.32
CA TRP A 206 7.64 -4.04 -12.74
C TRP A 206 6.50 -3.84 -13.74
N GLY A 207 6.41 -2.67 -14.36
CA GLY A 207 5.36 -2.32 -15.31
C GLY A 207 5.42 -3.03 -16.67
N GLN A 208 6.47 -3.84 -16.92
CA GLN A 208 6.46 -4.74 -18.08
C GLN A 208 5.48 -5.89 -17.85
N VAL A 209 5.32 -6.32 -16.60
CA VAL A 209 4.50 -7.47 -16.21
C VAL A 209 3.18 -7.03 -15.59
N VAL A 210 3.17 -6.02 -14.72
CA VAL A 210 1.96 -5.50 -14.09
C VAL A 210 1.41 -4.33 -14.89
N ARG A 211 0.13 -4.44 -15.33
CA ARG A 211 -0.47 -3.55 -16.32
C ARG A 211 -1.77 -2.93 -15.83
N LEU A 212 -1.94 -1.64 -16.12
CA LEU A 212 -3.23 -0.97 -16.04
C LEU A 212 -3.97 -1.20 -17.36
N ARG A 213 -4.97 -2.08 -17.32
CA ARG A 213 -5.78 -2.45 -18.48
C ARG A 213 -7.22 -2.05 -18.30
N ARG A 214 -7.71 -1.19 -19.20
CA ARG A 214 -9.13 -0.77 -19.24
C ARG A 214 -9.55 -0.42 -20.67
N GLY A 215 -10.55 -1.10 -21.19
CA GLY A 215 -10.95 -0.93 -22.59
C GLY A 215 -9.77 -1.14 -23.54
N ARG A 216 -9.41 -0.09 -24.29
CA ARG A 216 -8.27 -0.10 -25.23
C ARG A 216 -6.94 0.38 -24.61
N VAL A 217 -6.96 0.74 -23.34
CA VAL A 217 -5.76 1.24 -22.64
C VAL A 217 -5.00 0.08 -22.02
N ASP A 218 -3.72 0.00 -22.31
CA ASP A 218 -2.75 -0.91 -21.69
C ASP A 218 -1.47 -0.13 -21.37
N LEU A 219 -1.26 0.21 -20.11
CA LEU A 219 -0.14 1.02 -19.64
C LEU A 219 0.63 0.28 -18.53
N PRO A 220 1.95 0.55 -18.38
CA PRO A 220 2.70 0.08 -17.23
C PRO A 220 2.04 0.55 -15.93
N ALA A 221 1.93 -0.36 -14.97
CA ALA A 221 1.40 -0.03 -13.64
C ALA A 221 2.52 0.28 -12.65
N SER A 222 2.24 1.16 -11.70
CA SER A 222 2.99 1.34 -10.45
C SER A 222 2.09 1.02 -9.27
N GLY A 223 2.68 0.61 -8.14
CA GLY A 223 1.95 0.20 -6.94
C GLY A 223 1.80 -1.32 -6.83
N THR A 224 1.36 -1.78 -5.68
CA THR A 224 1.11 -3.19 -5.37
C THR A 224 0.07 -3.27 -4.26
N TYR A 225 -0.24 -4.49 -3.80
CA TYR A 225 -1.09 -4.68 -2.63
C TYR A 225 -0.58 -3.84 -1.44
N GLU A 226 -1.51 -3.29 -0.68
CA GLU A 226 -1.22 -2.39 0.45
C GLU A 226 -0.41 -3.09 1.53
N ASP A 227 -1.04 -4.04 2.17
CA ASP A 227 -0.43 -4.94 3.13
C ASP A 227 -0.36 -6.36 2.52
N PRO A 228 0.71 -7.08 2.76
CA PRO A 228 1.78 -6.82 3.74
C PRO A 228 2.94 -5.95 3.23
N TYR A 229 2.90 -5.42 2.02
CA TYR A 229 4.07 -4.74 1.42
C TYR A 229 4.33 -3.35 2.01
N GLY A 230 3.30 -2.70 2.55
CA GLY A 230 3.42 -1.34 3.09
C GLY A 230 3.49 -0.25 2.03
N SER A 231 2.86 -0.47 0.87
CA SER A 231 2.72 0.53 -0.19
C SER A 231 1.55 1.46 0.11
N LEU A 232 1.72 2.77 -0.07
CA LEU A 232 0.60 3.72 -0.04
C LEU A 232 -0.18 3.70 -1.34
N ARG A 233 0.51 3.56 -2.48
CA ARG A 233 -0.14 3.37 -3.76
C ARG A 233 -0.69 1.95 -3.86
N SER A 234 -1.99 1.82 -3.63
CA SER A 234 -2.68 0.54 -3.68
C SER A 234 -3.01 0.13 -5.10
N LEU A 235 -2.63 -1.08 -5.48
CA LEU A 235 -2.98 -1.70 -6.75
C LEU A 235 -3.19 -3.20 -6.53
N GLU A 236 -4.41 -3.65 -6.76
CA GLU A 236 -4.75 -5.06 -6.85
C GLU A 236 -4.65 -5.54 -8.31
N PHE A 237 -4.11 -6.73 -8.49
CA PHE A 237 -3.94 -7.28 -9.83
C PHE A 237 -4.08 -8.80 -9.83
N ALA A 238 -4.49 -9.35 -10.96
CA ALA A 238 -4.67 -10.79 -11.17
C ALA A 238 -3.94 -11.22 -12.44
N PRO A 239 -3.59 -12.53 -12.55
CA PRO A 239 -3.05 -13.09 -13.78
C PRO A 239 -3.99 -12.82 -14.98
N ASP A 240 -3.40 -12.50 -16.12
CA ASP A 240 -4.10 -12.32 -17.38
C ASP A 240 -3.69 -13.40 -18.39
N THR A 241 -4.44 -13.53 -19.47
CA THR A 241 -4.29 -14.60 -20.48
C THR A 241 -2.98 -14.55 -21.25
N ASP A 242 -2.30 -13.41 -21.25
CA ASP A 242 -1.00 -13.21 -21.93
C ASP A 242 0.23 -13.43 -21.03
N GLY A 243 0.04 -14.00 -19.84
CA GLY A 243 1.11 -14.25 -18.88
C GLY A 243 1.54 -13.04 -18.06
N ARG A 244 0.84 -11.90 -18.21
CA ARG A 244 1.03 -10.69 -17.40
C ARG A 244 -0.02 -10.63 -16.29
N TYR A 245 0.07 -9.56 -15.49
CA TYR A 245 -0.95 -9.23 -14.50
C TYR A 245 -1.73 -8.00 -14.99
N ARG A 246 -3.05 -8.05 -14.87
CA ARG A 246 -3.94 -6.91 -15.11
C ARG A 246 -4.45 -6.36 -13.80
N SER A 247 -4.59 -5.05 -13.71
CA SER A 247 -5.22 -4.38 -12.57
C SER A 247 -6.70 -4.79 -12.45
N ILE A 248 -7.13 -5.07 -11.21
CA ILE A 248 -8.51 -5.43 -10.88
C ILE A 248 -9.12 -4.55 -9.79
N GLY A 249 -8.31 -3.83 -9.01
CA GLY A 249 -8.72 -2.98 -7.90
C GLY A 249 -7.58 -2.11 -7.38
N GLY A 250 -7.77 -1.58 -6.19
CA GLY A 250 -6.82 -0.71 -5.49
C GLY A 250 -7.42 0.66 -5.16
N ASP A 251 -6.64 1.72 -5.34
CA ASP A 251 -7.14 3.09 -5.15
C ASP A 251 -8.38 3.33 -6.00
N SER A 252 -9.50 3.75 -5.38
CA SER A 252 -10.76 4.01 -6.09
C SER A 252 -11.00 5.51 -6.33
N PHE A 253 -10.99 6.30 -5.27
CA PHE A 253 -11.11 7.75 -5.34
C PHE A 253 -9.95 8.40 -4.58
N ILE A 254 -9.17 9.22 -5.28
CA ILE A 254 -8.06 9.96 -4.69
C ILE A 254 -8.42 11.45 -4.69
N ALA A 255 -8.32 12.09 -3.54
CA ALA A 255 -8.54 13.52 -3.38
C ALA A 255 -7.44 14.16 -2.53
N ALA A 256 -6.89 15.25 -3.01
CA ALA A 256 -5.99 16.12 -2.27
C ALA A 256 -6.60 17.51 -2.20
N VAL A 257 -6.88 17.99 -0.99
CA VAL A 257 -7.57 19.26 -0.75
C VAL A 257 -6.70 20.16 0.12
N ARG A 258 -6.42 21.37 -0.36
CA ARG A 258 -5.79 22.44 0.42
C ARG A 258 -6.83 23.46 0.81
N PHE A 259 -7.06 23.62 2.11
CA PHE A 259 -7.98 24.60 2.70
C PHE A 259 -7.31 25.99 2.73
N SER A 260 -7.15 26.58 1.53
CA SER A 260 -6.66 27.93 1.32
C SER A 260 -7.79 28.83 0.84
N SER A 261 -7.55 30.14 0.72
CA SER A 261 -8.51 31.05 0.08
C SER A 261 -7.96 31.49 -1.29
N PRO A 262 -8.55 31.04 -2.42
CA PRO A 262 -9.61 30.02 -2.53
C PRO A 262 -9.12 28.59 -2.23
N VAL A 263 -10.05 27.70 -1.87
CA VAL A 263 -9.75 26.26 -1.70
C VAL A 263 -9.25 25.67 -3.02
N GLN A 264 -8.25 24.81 -2.93
CA GLN A 264 -7.70 24.06 -4.07
C GLN A 264 -7.93 22.57 -3.89
N ALA A 265 -8.49 21.91 -4.88
CA ALA A 265 -8.69 20.47 -4.86
C ALA A 265 -8.19 19.81 -6.14
N ARG A 266 -7.60 18.64 -5.99
CA ARG A 266 -7.19 17.72 -7.06
C ARG A 266 -7.83 16.38 -6.80
N VAL A 267 -8.39 15.75 -7.83
CA VAL A 267 -9.10 14.49 -7.68
C VAL A 267 -8.82 13.55 -8.84
N LEU A 268 -9.00 12.27 -8.58
CA LEU A 268 -8.98 11.20 -9.56
C LEU A 268 -10.00 10.16 -9.16
N LEU A 269 -10.75 9.66 -10.12
CA LEU A 269 -11.59 8.47 -9.98
C LEU A 269 -10.99 7.36 -10.84
N THR A 270 -10.46 6.37 -10.20
CA THR A 270 -9.81 5.24 -10.87
C THR A 270 -10.87 4.22 -11.31
N TYR A 271 -10.95 3.85 -12.53
CA TYR A 271 -10.13 4.16 -13.71
C TYR A 271 -10.81 5.20 -14.62
N GLY A 272 -12.01 5.61 -14.30
CA GLY A 272 -12.86 6.50 -15.04
C GLY A 272 -14.23 6.66 -14.40
N ASN A 273 -15.08 7.49 -14.97
CA ASN A 273 -16.36 7.88 -14.36
C ASN A 273 -17.54 6.98 -14.79
N ALA A 274 -17.27 5.88 -15.49
CA ALA A 274 -18.26 4.89 -15.90
C ALA A 274 -17.69 3.48 -15.89
N THR A 275 -18.56 2.51 -15.66
CA THR A 275 -18.24 1.07 -15.72
C THR A 275 -18.95 0.37 -16.87
N GLN A 276 -19.85 1.07 -17.58
CA GLN A 276 -20.59 0.51 -18.72
C GLN A 276 -19.65 0.31 -19.90
N PRO A 277 -19.62 -0.91 -20.49
CA PRO A 277 -18.87 -1.16 -21.71
C PRO A 277 -19.27 -0.20 -22.85
N GLY A 278 -18.27 0.38 -23.50
CA GLY A 278 -18.50 1.32 -24.62
C GLY A 278 -18.70 2.78 -24.20
N SER A 279 -18.80 3.09 -22.91
CA SER A 279 -18.77 4.47 -22.43
C SER A 279 -17.43 5.13 -22.74
N SER A 280 -17.44 6.40 -23.20
CA SER A 280 -16.21 7.20 -23.35
C SER A 280 -15.51 7.48 -22.02
N HIS A 281 -16.21 7.28 -20.91
CA HIS A 281 -15.71 7.48 -19.54
C HIS A 281 -15.26 6.18 -18.86
N ASP A 282 -15.31 5.04 -19.56
CA ASP A 282 -14.70 3.80 -19.09
C ASP A 282 -13.19 3.86 -19.32
N GLY A 283 -12.45 4.21 -18.28
CA GLY A 283 -10.99 4.30 -18.34
C GLY A 283 -10.42 5.65 -18.80
N ASP A 284 -11.22 6.72 -18.90
CA ASP A 284 -10.76 8.05 -19.31
C ASP A 284 -9.72 8.66 -18.34
N GLN A 285 -9.64 8.19 -17.09
CA GLN A 285 -8.67 8.63 -16.08
C GLN A 285 -7.47 7.66 -15.86
N VAL A 286 -7.42 6.53 -16.56
CA VAL A 286 -6.30 5.55 -16.43
C VAL A 286 -4.95 6.19 -16.72
N ARG A 287 -4.87 7.08 -17.74
CA ARG A 287 -3.61 7.76 -18.08
C ARG A 287 -3.14 8.68 -16.97
N LEU A 288 -4.04 9.42 -16.35
CA LEU A 288 -3.72 10.25 -15.17
C LEU A 288 -3.19 9.39 -14.03
N TYR A 289 -3.88 8.28 -13.75
CA TYR A 289 -3.45 7.34 -12.70
C TYR A 289 -2.07 6.74 -13.00
N ALA A 290 -1.83 6.31 -14.25
CA ALA A 290 -0.53 5.76 -14.64
C ALA A 290 0.63 6.74 -14.41
N HIS A 291 0.37 8.05 -14.55
CA HIS A 291 1.39 9.10 -14.42
C HIS A 291 1.36 9.85 -13.09
N ASN A 292 0.67 9.34 -12.06
CA ASN A 292 0.55 9.98 -10.73
C ASN A 292 -0.06 11.39 -10.81
N GLN A 293 -1.00 11.60 -11.71
CA GLN A 293 -1.62 12.89 -11.96
C GLN A 293 -3.07 12.91 -11.49
N LEU A 294 -3.47 14.05 -10.94
CA LEU A 294 -4.84 14.33 -10.53
C LEU A 294 -5.38 15.50 -11.35
N ARG A 295 -6.66 15.44 -11.74
CA ARG A 295 -7.35 16.55 -12.38
C ARG A 295 -7.77 17.61 -11.37
N THR A 296 -7.96 18.85 -11.82
CA THR A 296 -8.52 19.91 -10.97
C THR A 296 -10.00 19.66 -10.72
N ALA A 297 -10.42 19.73 -9.45
CA ALA A 297 -11.83 19.85 -9.10
C ALA A 297 -12.22 21.34 -9.07
N TRP A 298 -13.15 21.72 -9.96
CA TRP A 298 -13.65 23.09 -10.04
C TRP A 298 -14.71 23.32 -8.98
N LEU A 299 -14.50 24.28 -8.07
CA LEU A 299 -15.35 24.46 -6.88
C LEU A 299 -16.29 25.68 -6.98
N THR A 300 -15.97 26.66 -7.84
CA THR A 300 -16.83 27.83 -7.99
C THR A 300 -17.75 27.67 -9.22
N ARG A 301 -18.99 28.21 -9.13
CA ARG A 301 -19.95 28.15 -10.22
C ARG A 301 -19.37 28.65 -11.55
N ALA A 302 -18.64 29.77 -11.51
CA ALA A 302 -18.02 30.34 -12.71
C ALA A 302 -16.99 29.38 -13.34
N LYS A 303 -16.14 28.73 -12.52
CA LYS A 303 -15.17 27.74 -13.02
C LYS A 303 -15.83 26.47 -13.52
N VAL A 304 -16.89 25.98 -12.83
CA VAL A 304 -17.67 24.83 -13.32
C VAL A 304 -18.29 25.15 -14.67
N GLN A 305 -18.90 26.31 -14.82
CA GLN A 305 -19.51 26.74 -16.10
C GLN A 305 -18.48 26.88 -17.23
N ALA A 306 -17.28 27.41 -16.93
CA ALA A 306 -16.20 27.56 -17.92
C ALA A 306 -15.64 26.23 -18.44
N HIS A 307 -15.87 25.13 -17.72
CA HIS A 307 -15.37 23.78 -18.05
C HIS A 307 -16.52 22.79 -18.29
N LEU A 308 -17.72 23.30 -18.51
CA LEU A 308 -18.91 22.49 -18.72
C LEU A 308 -18.88 21.88 -20.14
N ALA A 309 -18.91 20.55 -20.23
CA ALA A 309 -18.99 19.83 -21.49
C ALA A 309 -20.47 19.60 -21.92
N LEU A 310 -21.36 19.34 -20.97
CA LEU A 310 -22.75 19.07 -21.18
C LEU A 310 -23.59 19.62 -20.04
N ARG A 311 -24.79 20.11 -20.35
CA ARG A 311 -25.80 20.48 -19.36
C ARG A 311 -27.11 19.81 -19.70
N GLU A 312 -27.66 19.08 -18.78
CA GLU A 312 -29.00 18.50 -18.85
C GLU A 312 -29.92 19.19 -17.83
N THR A 313 -31.17 19.33 -18.17
CA THR A 313 -32.23 19.76 -17.24
C THR A 313 -33.13 18.54 -17.03
N VAL A 314 -33.21 18.08 -15.80
CA VAL A 314 -34.07 16.97 -15.37
C VAL A 314 -35.36 17.52 -14.82
#